data_f98770b1e053af20ffabce944325027e
#
_entry.id   f98770b1e053af20ffabce944325027e
#
_cell.length_a   1.000
_cell.length_b   1.000
_cell.length_c   1.000
_cell.angle_alpha   90.00
_cell.angle_beta   90.00
_cell.angle_gamma   90.00
#
_symmetry.space_group_name_H-M   'P 1'
#
loop_
_entity.id
_entity.type
_entity.pdbx_description
1 polymer ?
#
loop_
_entity_poly.entity_id
_entity_poly.type
_entity_poly.pdbx_seq_one_letter_code
_entity_poly.pdbx_strand_id
1 'polypeptide(L)'
;TSEEIHHQTAQEFFSVLESKQVFTKKNSEQFYDKEHQQFLADRYISGQCPRCSFDGAYGDQCEKCGSALSPNELIDPKSTLSGNTPVLKSTSHWYLPMQDHEVWLKDWIENGMLDGELQHDPKKWRSQVNGQCMSWINSGLRERAMTRDLDWGVQVPVEGAEGKVLYVWLDAPIGYIS
;
A
#
# COMPACT_ATOMS: atom_id res chain seq x y z
N THR A 1 12.52 -12.98 2.71
CA THR A 1 11.06 -12.76 2.70
C THR A 1 10.23 -13.98 2.27
N SER A 2 10.80 -15.00 1.68
CA SER A 2 10.12 -16.28 1.39
C SER A 2 10.39 -17.35 2.45
N GLU A 3 11.15 -17.03 3.47
CA GLU A 3 11.43 -17.93 4.60
C GLU A 3 10.21 -18.02 5.52
N GLU A 4 9.95 -19.21 6.05
CA GLU A 4 8.81 -19.45 6.92
C GLU A 4 8.84 -18.58 8.18
N ILE A 5 10.02 -18.36 8.76
CA ILE A 5 10.19 -17.49 9.92
C ILE A 5 9.72 -16.05 9.63
N HIS A 6 9.99 -15.53 8.43
CA HIS A 6 9.50 -14.22 8.03
C HIS A 6 7.96 -14.18 7.94
N HIS A 7 7.36 -15.21 7.33
CA HIS A 7 5.89 -15.29 7.23
C HIS A 7 5.25 -15.32 8.60
N GLN A 8 5.76 -16.17 9.51
CA GLN A 8 5.23 -16.27 10.88
C GLN A 8 5.36 -14.93 11.62
N THR A 9 6.54 -14.30 11.58
CA THR A 9 6.78 -13.01 12.24
C THR A 9 5.85 -11.93 11.70
N ALA A 10 5.68 -11.84 10.38
CA ALA A 10 4.79 -10.85 9.76
C ALA A 10 3.32 -11.08 10.11
N GLN A 11 2.88 -12.34 10.18
CA GLN A 11 1.55 -12.72 10.62
C GLN A 11 1.30 -12.37 12.10
N GLU A 12 2.28 -12.61 12.97
CA GLU A 12 2.21 -12.22 14.37
C GLU A 12 2.07 -10.70 14.54
N PHE A 13 2.88 -9.92 13.82
CA PHE A 13 2.77 -8.46 13.81
C PHE A 13 1.37 -8.00 13.38
N PHE A 14 0.87 -8.54 12.28
CA PHE A 14 -0.47 -8.19 11.81
C PHE A 14 -1.55 -8.53 12.83
N SER A 15 -1.47 -9.73 13.43
CA SER A 15 -2.44 -10.19 14.44
C SER A 15 -2.43 -9.31 15.69
N VAL A 16 -1.26 -8.88 16.14
CA VAL A 16 -1.13 -7.95 17.28
C VAL A 16 -1.74 -6.59 16.94
N LEU A 17 -1.47 -6.05 15.75
CA LEU A 17 -2.03 -4.76 15.33
C LEU A 17 -3.56 -4.83 15.20
N GLU A 18 -4.09 -5.92 14.65
CA GLU A 18 -5.53 -6.15 14.54
C GLU A 18 -6.18 -6.28 15.91
N SER A 19 -5.58 -7.04 16.83
CA SER A 19 -6.10 -7.18 18.21
C SER A 19 -6.15 -5.85 18.98
N LYS A 20 -5.26 -4.92 18.63
CA LYS A 20 -5.24 -3.54 19.14
C LYS A 20 -6.17 -2.59 18.39
N GLN A 21 -6.92 -3.08 17.42
CA GLN A 21 -7.84 -2.28 16.60
C GLN A 21 -7.14 -1.12 15.85
N VAL A 22 -5.89 -1.34 15.43
CA VAL A 22 -5.11 -0.34 14.66
C VAL A 22 -5.65 -0.20 13.25
N PHE A 23 -6.23 -1.27 12.69
CA PHE A 23 -6.78 -1.26 11.35
C PHE A 23 -8.27 -0.96 11.32
N THR A 24 -8.71 -0.36 10.22
CA THR A 24 -10.14 -0.24 9.89
C THR A 24 -10.46 -1.13 8.70
N LYS A 25 -11.39 -2.08 8.86
CA LYS A 25 -11.86 -2.93 7.74
C LYS A 25 -12.86 -2.16 6.90
N LYS A 26 -12.61 -2.03 5.60
CA LYS A 26 -13.48 -1.32 4.65
C LYS A 26 -13.68 -2.12 3.37
N ASN A 27 -14.89 -2.03 2.83
CA ASN A 27 -15.18 -2.54 1.50
C ASN A 27 -14.76 -1.51 0.45
N SER A 28 -14.18 -1.98 -0.63
CA SER A 28 -13.81 -1.20 -1.80
C SER A 28 -14.13 -1.97 -3.07
N GLU A 29 -14.28 -1.27 -4.17
CA GLU A 29 -14.37 -1.88 -5.49
C GLU A 29 -13.00 -1.84 -6.14
N GLN A 30 -12.56 -2.99 -6.64
CA GLN A 30 -11.29 -3.14 -7.35
C GLN A 30 -11.51 -3.83 -8.69
N PHE A 31 -10.65 -3.54 -9.64
CA PHE A 31 -10.70 -4.18 -10.94
C PHE A 31 -10.36 -5.67 -10.85
N TYR A 32 -11.17 -6.47 -11.51
CA TYR A 32 -11.09 -7.93 -11.56
C TYR A 32 -11.04 -8.41 -12.99
N ASP A 33 -10.08 -9.25 -13.31
CA ASP A 33 -9.98 -9.94 -14.59
C ASP A 33 -10.81 -11.22 -14.55
N LYS A 34 -11.85 -11.29 -15.36
CA LYS A 34 -12.74 -12.47 -15.42
C LYS A 34 -12.09 -13.69 -16.06
N GLU A 35 -11.17 -13.47 -17.00
CA GLU A 35 -10.50 -14.55 -17.72
C GLU A 35 -9.48 -15.22 -16.79
N HIS A 36 -8.68 -14.44 -16.08
CA HIS A 36 -7.69 -14.93 -15.13
C HIS A 36 -8.24 -15.16 -13.72
N GLN A 37 -9.51 -14.82 -13.48
CA GLN A 37 -10.22 -14.99 -12.20
C GLN A 37 -9.48 -14.37 -11.01
N GLN A 38 -8.84 -13.21 -11.21
CA GLN A 38 -8.08 -12.54 -10.16
C GLN A 38 -8.30 -11.03 -10.12
N PHE A 39 -8.12 -10.44 -8.94
CA PHE A 39 -8.03 -9.00 -8.79
C PHE A 39 -6.74 -8.47 -9.42
N LEU A 40 -6.83 -7.27 -9.98
CA LEU A 40 -5.70 -6.65 -10.66
C LEU A 40 -5.01 -5.66 -9.72
N ALA A 41 -3.71 -5.86 -9.49
CA ALA A 41 -2.86 -4.85 -8.91
C ALA A 41 -2.69 -3.66 -9.88
N ASP A 42 -2.36 -2.49 -9.35
CA ASP A 42 -2.31 -1.24 -10.12
C ASP A 42 -1.50 -1.35 -11.42
N ARG A 43 -0.39 -2.10 -11.42
CA ARG A 43 0.47 -2.34 -12.59
C ARG A 43 -0.09 -3.37 -13.57
N TYR A 44 -1.12 -4.09 -13.19
CA TYR A 44 -1.85 -5.00 -14.10
C TYR A 44 -3.03 -4.33 -14.80
N ILE A 45 -3.16 -3.01 -14.63
CA ILE A 45 -4.17 -2.20 -15.30
C ILE A 45 -3.46 -1.12 -16.10
N SER A 46 -3.75 -1.05 -17.39
CA SER A 46 -3.25 0.00 -18.27
C SER A 46 -4.41 0.69 -18.97
N GLY A 47 -4.20 1.93 -19.38
CA GLY A 47 -5.21 2.70 -20.08
C GLY A 47 -4.68 4.05 -20.51
N GLN A 48 -5.56 4.92 -20.99
CA GLN A 48 -5.17 6.27 -21.38
C GLN A 48 -5.10 7.18 -20.15
N CYS A 49 -4.01 7.94 -20.07
CA CYS A 49 -3.81 8.94 -19.02
C CYS A 49 -4.81 10.10 -19.17
N PRO A 50 -5.61 10.43 -18.13
CA PRO A 50 -6.56 11.54 -18.21
C PRO A 50 -5.89 12.92 -18.28
N ARG A 51 -4.58 13.01 -17.99
CA ARG A 51 -3.85 14.28 -17.93
C ARG A 51 -3.09 14.60 -19.21
N CYS A 52 -2.50 13.61 -19.87
CA CYS A 52 -1.68 13.83 -21.08
C CYS A 52 -2.09 12.96 -22.27
N SER A 53 -3.18 12.21 -22.18
CA SER A 53 -3.74 11.34 -23.22
C SER A 53 -2.76 10.27 -23.75
N PHE A 54 -1.80 9.85 -22.92
CA PHE A 54 -0.90 8.76 -23.26
C PHE A 54 -1.59 7.41 -23.05
N ASP A 55 -1.61 6.55 -24.05
CA ASP A 55 -2.36 5.28 -24.06
C ASP A 55 -1.68 4.14 -23.28
N GLY A 56 -0.51 4.37 -22.70
CA GLY A 56 0.27 3.38 -21.95
C GLY A 56 0.42 3.71 -20.47
N ALA A 57 -0.50 4.48 -19.87
CA ALA A 57 -0.46 4.78 -18.44
C ALA A 57 -0.88 3.56 -17.61
N TYR A 58 -0.20 3.36 -16.47
CA TYR A 58 -0.59 2.33 -15.49
C TYR A 58 -1.49 2.89 -14.40
N GLY A 59 -2.12 2.00 -13.65
CA GLY A 59 -3.06 2.36 -12.60
C GLY A 59 -2.45 3.13 -11.42
N ASP A 60 -1.13 3.13 -11.24
CA ASP A 60 -0.42 3.87 -10.20
C ASP A 60 0.20 5.19 -10.70
N GLN A 61 0.64 5.23 -11.96
CA GLN A 61 1.24 6.44 -12.55
C GLN A 61 1.26 6.40 -14.06
N CYS A 62 1.40 7.57 -14.66
CA CYS A 62 1.65 7.72 -16.09
C CYS A 62 3.16 7.78 -16.36
N GLU A 63 3.67 6.84 -17.13
CA GLU A 63 5.10 6.77 -17.48
C GLU A 63 5.58 7.95 -18.37
N LYS A 64 4.64 8.64 -19.05
CA LYS A 64 4.98 9.78 -19.93
C LYS A 64 5.05 11.11 -19.17
N CYS A 65 4.07 11.41 -18.33
CA CYS A 65 4.01 12.71 -17.64
C CYS A 65 4.34 12.63 -16.14
N GLY A 66 4.59 11.43 -15.60
CA GLY A 66 4.95 11.21 -14.20
C GLY A 66 3.82 11.46 -13.18
N SER A 67 2.59 11.75 -13.65
CA SER A 67 1.47 11.97 -12.74
C SER A 67 1.11 10.70 -12.02
N ALA A 68 0.93 10.79 -10.68
CA ALA A 68 0.31 9.74 -9.90
C ALA A 68 -1.15 9.58 -10.31
N LEU A 69 -1.60 8.34 -10.44
CA LEU A 69 -2.94 7.96 -10.85
C LEU A 69 -3.52 6.94 -9.87
N SER A 70 -4.81 6.74 -9.93
CA SER A 70 -5.46 5.53 -9.43
C SER A 70 -6.08 4.77 -10.61
N PRO A 71 -6.27 3.45 -10.50
CA PRO A 71 -6.84 2.65 -11.61
C PRO A 71 -8.15 3.19 -12.15
N ASN A 72 -8.99 3.76 -11.27
CA ASN A 72 -10.31 4.31 -11.64
C ASN A 72 -10.23 5.64 -12.41
N GLU A 73 -9.07 6.29 -12.46
CA GLU A 73 -8.87 7.53 -13.22
C GLU A 73 -8.50 7.25 -14.68
N LEU A 74 -8.04 6.04 -15.00
CA LEU A 74 -7.67 5.67 -16.37
C LEU A 74 -8.90 5.70 -17.29
N ILE A 75 -8.70 6.22 -18.48
CA ILE A 75 -9.69 6.16 -19.58
C ILE A 75 -9.48 4.81 -20.28
N ASP A 76 -10.57 4.10 -20.54
CA ASP A 76 -10.59 2.78 -21.17
C ASP A 76 -9.60 1.77 -20.52
N PRO A 77 -9.72 1.49 -19.20
CA PRO A 77 -8.82 0.59 -18.52
C PRO A 77 -8.88 -0.82 -19.09
N LYS A 78 -7.71 -1.44 -19.22
CA LYS A 78 -7.55 -2.83 -19.68
C LYS A 78 -6.64 -3.61 -18.75
N SER A 79 -6.96 -4.89 -18.59
CA SER A 79 -6.06 -5.83 -17.94
C SER A 79 -4.83 -6.05 -18.82
N THR A 80 -3.65 -5.92 -18.25
CA THR A 80 -2.40 -6.26 -18.97
C THR A 80 -2.20 -7.77 -19.10
N LEU A 81 -2.99 -8.57 -18.38
CA LEU A 81 -2.93 -10.03 -18.41
C LEU A 81 -3.74 -10.60 -19.60
N SER A 82 -5.00 -10.20 -19.72
CA SER A 82 -5.90 -10.70 -20.76
C SER A 82 -6.09 -9.75 -21.94
N GLY A 83 -5.76 -8.46 -21.78
CA GLY A 83 -6.08 -7.40 -22.75
C GLY A 83 -7.54 -6.95 -22.71
N ASN A 84 -8.39 -7.61 -21.93
CA ASN A 84 -9.82 -7.32 -21.83
C ASN A 84 -10.10 -6.15 -20.87
N THR A 85 -11.27 -5.55 -21.01
CA THR A 85 -11.77 -4.57 -20.06
C THR A 85 -12.12 -5.26 -18.74
N PRO A 86 -11.47 -4.94 -17.62
CA PRO A 86 -11.75 -5.54 -16.32
C PRO A 86 -13.11 -5.07 -15.78
N VAL A 87 -13.66 -5.83 -14.82
CA VAL A 87 -14.89 -5.45 -14.13
C VAL A 87 -14.59 -5.00 -12.71
N LEU A 88 -15.40 -4.12 -12.17
CA LEU A 88 -15.34 -3.80 -10.75
C LEU A 88 -15.98 -4.93 -9.94
N LYS A 89 -15.31 -5.35 -8.86
CA LYS A 89 -15.78 -6.37 -7.93
C LYS A 89 -15.50 -5.89 -6.51
N SER A 90 -16.47 -6.05 -5.64
CA SER A 90 -16.33 -5.67 -4.23
C SER A 90 -15.36 -6.61 -3.51
N THR A 91 -14.46 -6.02 -2.74
CA THR A 91 -13.56 -6.71 -1.82
C THR A 91 -13.41 -5.90 -0.54
N SER A 92 -12.91 -6.52 0.53
CA SER A 92 -12.66 -5.83 1.79
C SER A 92 -11.19 -5.89 2.15
N HIS A 93 -10.66 -4.78 2.66
CA HIS A 93 -9.27 -4.68 3.08
C HIS A 93 -9.15 -4.04 4.46
N TRP A 94 -8.02 -4.30 5.13
CA TRP A 94 -7.61 -3.67 6.38
C TRP A 94 -6.78 -2.44 6.07
N TYR A 95 -7.26 -1.29 6.51
CA TYR A 95 -6.63 0.01 6.26
C TYR A 95 -5.93 0.51 7.52
N LEU A 96 -4.68 0.92 7.39
CA LEU A 96 -3.95 1.67 8.42
C LEU A 96 -4.29 3.16 8.25
N PRO A 97 -4.87 3.82 9.29
CA PRO A 97 -5.19 5.25 9.25
C PRO A 97 -3.93 6.08 9.48
N MET A 98 -3.07 6.20 8.46
CA MET A 98 -1.76 6.85 8.59
C MET A 98 -1.86 8.33 9.00
N GLN A 99 -2.96 9.01 8.68
CA GLN A 99 -3.23 10.38 9.09
C GLN A 99 -3.25 10.56 10.62
N ASP A 100 -3.63 9.53 11.36
CA ASP A 100 -3.68 9.58 12.83
C ASP A 100 -2.28 9.56 13.45
N HIS A 101 -1.28 9.27 12.67
CA HIS A 101 0.13 9.17 13.05
C HIS A 101 0.97 10.39 12.66
N GLU A 102 0.43 11.36 11.92
CA GLU A 102 1.19 12.48 11.37
C GLU A 102 1.94 13.30 12.43
N VAL A 103 1.29 13.57 13.57
CA VAL A 103 1.83 14.45 14.61
C VAL A 103 3.11 13.88 15.20
N TRP A 104 3.06 12.63 15.67
CA TRP A 104 4.23 12.01 16.27
C TRP A 104 5.30 11.62 15.23
N LEU A 105 4.90 11.23 14.00
CA LEU A 105 5.83 10.98 12.89
C LEU A 105 6.61 12.24 12.53
N LYS A 106 5.94 13.39 12.50
CA LYS A 106 6.58 14.67 12.22
C LYS A 106 7.64 14.97 13.26
N ASP A 107 7.29 14.87 14.55
CA ASP A 107 8.21 15.13 15.65
C ASP A 107 9.39 14.14 15.66
N TRP A 108 9.11 12.86 15.37
CA TRP A 108 10.15 11.85 15.24
C TRP A 108 11.12 12.13 14.09
N ILE A 109 10.64 12.58 12.92
CA ILE A 109 11.49 12.89 11.76
C ILE A 109 12.27 14.20 11.96
N GLU A 110 11.61 15.25 12.46
CA GLU A 110 12.23 16.58 12.61
C GLU A 110 13.16 16.67 13.82
N ASN A 111 12.76 16.10 14.94
CA ASN A 111 13.43 16.28 16.24
C ASN A 111 14.00 14.98 16.82
N GLY A 112 13.70 13.83 16.23
CA GLY A 112 14.12 12.51 16.74
C GLY A 112 13.37 12.06 17.98
N MET A 113 12.24 12.69 18.30
CA MET A 113 11.50 12.47 19.54
C MET A 113 10.36 11.46 19.36
N LEU A 114 10.19 10.59 20.33
CA LEU A 114 9.03 9.72 20.46
C LEU A 114 8.67 9.58 21.94
N ASP A 115 7.43 9.87 22.29
CA ASP A 115 6.90 9.82 23.67
C ASP A 115 7.75 10.64 24.68
N GLY A 116 8.31 11.77 24.21
CA GLY A 116 9.13 12.66 25.02
C GLY A 116 10.60 12.23 25.17
N GLU A 117 11.00 11.13 24.55
CA GLU A 117 12.37 10.62 24.57
C GLU A 117 13.08 10.78 23.23
N LEU A 118 14.37 11.14 23.28
CA LEU A 118 15.21 11.22 22.07
C LEU A 118 15.59 9.81 21.59
N GLN A 119 15.10 9.43 20.42
CA GLN A 119 15.33 8.12 19.81
C GLN A 119 16.53 8.12 18.84
N HIS A 120 16.72 9.21 18.11
CA HIS A 120 17.80 9.34 17.13
C HIS A 120 18.15 10.82 16.89
N ASP A 121 19.28 11.05 16.23
CA ASP A 121 19.70 12.37 15.78
C ASP A 121 19.29 12.56 14.30
N PRO A 122 18.28 13.41 13.98
CA PRO A 122 17.82 13.64 12.61
C PRO A 122 18.90 14.21 11.68
N LYS A 123 19.91 14.88 12.23
CA LYS A 123 21.04 15.44 11.47
C LYS A 123 21.92 14.36 10.84
N LYS A 124 21.86 13.13 11.34
CA LYS A 124 22.57 11.96 10.77
C LYS A 124 21.88 11.40 9.53
N TRP A 125 20.64 11.79 9.27
CA TRP A 125 19.93 11.37 8.07
C TRP A 125 20.36 12.24 6.88
N ARG A 126 20.30 11.64 5.68
CA ARG A 126 20.53 12.42 4.46
C ARG A 126 19.41 13.46 4.30
N SER A 127 19.78 14.70 4.00
CA SER A 127 18.82 15.81 3.85
C SER A 127 17.72 15.52 2.82
N GLN A 128 18.05 14.80 1.75
CA GLN A 128 17.08 14.36 0.74
C GLN A 128 16.02 13.42 1.33
N VAL A 129 16.39 12.51 2.25
CA VAL A 129 15.46 11.59 2.91
C VAL A 129 14.51 12.37 3.81
N ASN A 130 15.06 13.25 4.67
CA ASN A 130 14.24 14.10 5.54
C ASN A 130 13.28 14.97 4.71
N GLY A 131 13.78 15.61 3.64
CA GLY A 131 12.97 16.44 2.76
C GLY A 131 11.83 15.67 2.11
N GLN A 132 12.06 14.43 1.67
CA GLN A 132 11.03 13.59 1.07
C GLN A 132 9.97 13.17 2.11
N CYS A 133 10.39 12.72 3.29
CA CYS A 133 9.48 12.34 4.36
C CYS A 133 8.60 13.53 4.78
N MET A 134 9.21 14.70 4.97
CA MET A 134 8.48 15.92 5.33
C MET A 134 7.55 16.38 4.22
N SER A 135 7.90 16.21 2.96
CA SER A 135 7.01 16.50 1.84
C SER A 135 5.73 15.66 1.88
N TRP A 136 5.85 14.36 2.19
CA TRP A 136 4.68 13.50 2.34
C TRP A 136 3.80 13.89 3.53
N ILE A 137 4.39 14.16 4.69
CA ILE A 137 3.65 14.60 5.88
C ILE A 137 2.93 15.92 5.61
N ASN A 138 3.63 16.91 5.04
CA ASN A 138 3.05 18.22 4.76
C ASN A 138 1.95 18.19 3.69
N SER A 139 1.95 17.19 2.81
CA SER A 139 0.86 16.98 1.84
C SER A 139 -0.36 16.25 2.44
N GLY A 140 -0.26 15.79 3.68
CA GLY A 140 -1.26 15.02 4.40
C GLY A 140 -1.17 13.53 4.09
N LEU A 141 -0.96 12.73 5.12
CA LEU A 141 -1.00 11.28 5.01
C LEU A 141 -2.45 10.80 4.83
N ARG A 142 -2.62 9.71 4.12
CA ARG A 142 -3.92 9.09 3.90
C ARG A 142 -3.89 7.64 4.35
N GLU A 143 -5.05 7.11 4.71
CA GLU A 143 -5.18 5.69 5.02
C GLU A 143 -4.67 4.83 3.86
N ARG A 144 -4.07 3.69 4.21
CA ARG A 144 -3.53 2.77 3.24
C ARG A 144 -3.96 1.34 3.52
N ALA A 145 -4.44 0.64 2.49
CA ALA A 145 -4.77 -0.77 2.62
C ALA A 145 -3.50 -1.60 2.86
N MET A 146 -3.50 -2.39 3.93
CA MET A 146 -2.40 -3.25 4.37
C MET A 146 -2.57 -4.69 3.91
N THR A 147 -3.59 -4.98 3.14
CA THR A 147 -3.85 -6.29 2.53
C THR A 147 -4.08 -6.18 1.03
N ARG A 148 -3.87 -7.26 0.31
CA ARG A 148 -4.09 -7.36 -1.15
C ARG A 148 -4.76 -8.68 -1.48
N ASP A 149 -5.59 -8.67 -2.52
CA ASP A 149 -6.15 -9.89 -3.13
C ASP A 149 -5.14 -10.43 -4.15
N LEU A 150 -4.25 -11.30 -3.70
CA LEU A 150 -3.21 -11.93 -4.50
C LEU A 150 -3.03 -13.38 -4.06
N ASP A 151 -2.59 -14.23 -5.00
CA ASP A 151 -2.39 -15.66 -4.74
C ASP A 151 -1.06 -15.98 -4.06
N TRP A 152 -0.13 -15.02 -4.02
CA TRP A 152 1.21 -15.20 -3.45
C TRP A 152 1.54 -14.06 -2.47
N GLY A 153 2.31 -14.39 -1.44
CA GLY A 153 2.72 -13.47 -0.37
C GLY A 153 2.43 -14.05 1.01
N VAL A 154 2.65 -13.23 2.03
CA VAL A 154 2.34 -13.60 3.42
C VAL A 154 0.83 -13.56 3.61
N GLN A 155 0.23 -14.71 3.93
CA GLN A 155 -1.23 -14.82 4.13
C GLN A 155 -1.68 -13.99 5.33
N VAL A 156 -2.82 -13.32 5.20
CA VAL A 156 -3.43 -12.54 6.30
C VAL A 156 -4.02 -13.51 7.33
N PRO A 157 -3.58 -13.47 8.61
CA PRO A 157 -3.87 -14.52 9.59
C PRO A 157 -5.17 -14.27 10.40
N VAL A 158 -6.17 -13.62 9.82
CA VAL A 158 -7.42 -13.27 10.53
C VAL A 158 -8.65 -13.77 9.79
N GLU A 159 -9.73 -13.99 10.51
CA GLU A 159 -11.01 -14.46 9.97
C GLU A 159 -11.58 -13.49 8.93
N GLY A 160 -12.09 -14.03 7.83
CA GLY A 160 -12.65 -13.27 6.71
C GLY A 160 -11.58 -12.58 5.86
N ALA A 161 -10.34 -13.12 5.86
CA ALA A 161 -9.23 -12.67 5.03
C ALA A 161 -8.79 -13.75 4.02
N GLU A 162 -9.65 -14.71 3.72
CA GLU A 162 -9.36 -15.78 2.77
C GLU A 162 -8.98 -15.19 1.39
N GLY A 163 -7.88 -15.70 0.81
CA GLY A 163 -7.38 -15.23 -0.48
C GLY A 163 -6.70 -13.84 -0.42
N LYS A 164 -6.31 -13.41 0.78
CA LYS A 164 -5.61 -12.13 0.97
C LYS A 164 -4.22 -12.32 1.52
N VAL A 165 -3.32 -11.46 1.06
CA VAL A 165 -1.94 -11.39 1.54
C VAL A 165 -1.64 -10.02 2.12
N LEU A 166 -0.59 -9.94 2.93
CA LEU A 166 -0.10 -8.68 3.47
C LEU A 166 0.44 -7.79 2.33
N TYR A 167 0.25 -6.49 2.47
CA TYR A 167 0.86 -5.53 1.58
C TYR A 167 2.37 -5.49 1.79
N VAL A 168 3.13 -5.52 0.70
CA VAL A 168 4.60 -5.63 0.72
C VAL A 168 5.29 -4.59 1.61
N TRP A 169 4.77 -3.37 1.72
CA TRP A 169 5.36 -2.35 2.58
C TRP A 169 5.01 -2.49 4.06
N LEU A 170 4.12 -3.43 4.41
CA LEU A 170 3.93 -3.85 5.79
C LEU A 170 4.88 -4.99 6.15
N ASP A 171 5.04 -6.00 5.28
CA ASP A 171 5.85 -7.17 5.56
C ASP A 171 7.36 -6.96 5.31
N ALA A 172 7.74 -6.20 4.28
CA ALA A 172 9.13 -6.02 3.90
C ALA A 172 10.02 -5.44 5.02
N PRO A 173 9.59 -4.41 5.80
CA PRO A 173 10.37 -3.92 6.94
C PRO A 173 10.58 -4.96 8.03
N ILE A 174 9.66 -5.91 8.19
CA ILE A 174 9.76 -7.00 9.16
C ILE A 174 10.92 -7.95 8.83
N GLY A 175 11.31 -8.04 7.56
CA GLY A 175 12.47 -8.79 7.12
C GLY A 175 13.81 -8.35 7.72
N TYR A 176 13.86 -7.18 8.36
CA TYR A 176 15.06 -6.74 9.10
C TYR A 176 15.10 -7.25 10.54
N ILE A 177 14.02 -7.84 11.03
CA ILE A 177 13.87 -8.31 12.42
C ILE A 177 13.44 -9.78 12.53
N SER A 178 13.09 -10.41 11.42
CA SER A 178 12.74 -11.84 11.35
C SER A 178 13.93 -12.76 11.09
#